data_1171aa853d22f3db3eb4f3a70403a2ec
#
_entry.id   1171aa853d22f3db3eb4f3a70403a2ec
#
_cell.length_a   1.000
_cell.length_b   1.000
_cell.length_c   1.000
_cell.angle_alpha   90.00
_cell.angle_beta   90.00
_cell.angle_gamma   90.00
#
_symmetry.space_group_name_H-M   'P 1'
#
loop_
_entity.id
_entity.type
_entity.pdbx_description
1 polymer ?
#
loop_
_entity_poly.entity_id
_entity_poly.type
_entity_poly.pdbx_seq_one_letter_code
_entity_poly.pdbx_strand_id
1 'polypeptide(L)'
;PSNYGSLLQAIATQTVLERLGHRCEIIDYVRDDEHGLKAVRTTLKKKPEWNHNILKEAAYIILRYPVEKLAEAKFSKMRKRYLKLTQRFRIHDEMMSLDADIFMTGSDQVWGPTLNGSYDSAYFLTFVANKPIVAYAASFGKADFPVPTVEKYRQMLSAYSGITVRENRAVALLNEW
;
A
#
# COMPACT_ATOMS: atom_id res chain seq x y z
N PRO A 1 2.36 5.96 2.49
CA PRO A 1 1.73 7.09 1.80
C PRO A 1 1.62 8.32 2.69
N SER A 2 1.70 9.51 2.08
CA SER A 2 1.50 10.81 2.78
C SER A 2 0.01 11.17 2.78
N ASN A 3 -0.81 10.29 3.39
CA ASN A 3 -2.26 10.41 3.41
C ASN A 3 -2.77 10.19 4.84
N TYR A 4 -3.57 11.14 5.33
CA TYR A 4 -4.16 11.07 6.68
C TYR A 4 -5.16 9.92 6.81
N GLY A 5 -5.94 9.63 5.77
CA GLY A 5 -6.90 8.52 5.78
C GLY A 5 -6.21 7.18 6.04
N SER A 6 -5.18 6.86 5.28
CA SER A 6 -4.41 5.63 5.46
C SER A 6 -3.72 5.56 6.82
N LEU A 7 -3.20 6.68 7.33
CA LEU A 7 -2.59 6.72 8.66
C LEU A 7 -3.60 6.47 9.77
N LEU A 8 -4.76 7.14 9.75
CA LEU A 8 -5.82 6.96 10.73
C LEU A 8 -6.38 5.54 10.70
N GLN A 9 -6.51 4.97 9.50
CA GLN A 9 -6.93 3.60 9.31
C GLN A 9 -5.94 2.59 9.95
N ALA A 10 -4.65 2.78 9.75
CA ALA A 10 -3.63 1.93 10.36
C ALA A 10 -3.64 2.05 11.90
N ILE A 11 -3.78 3.26 12.44
CA ILE A 11 -3.90 3.50 13.88
C ILE A 11 -5.14 2.81 14.44
N ALA A 12 -6.30 2.96 13.78
CA ALA A 12 -7.54 2.33 14.22
C ALA A 12 -7.44 0.81 14.22
N THR A 13 -6.91 0.23 13.15
CA THR A 13 -6.71 -1.22 13.02
C THR A 13 -5.79 -1.75 14.12
N GLN A 14 -4.61 -1.13 14.32
CA GLN A 14 -3.70 -1.52 15.40
C GLN A 14 -4.39 -1.43 16.77
N THR A 15 -5.10 -0.32 17.05
CA THR A 15 -5.80 -0.12 18.32
C THR A 15 -6.88 -1.18 18.57
N VAL A 16 -7.64 -1.55 17.55
CA VAL A 16 -8.69 -2.58 17.66
C VAL A 16 -8.07 -3.94 17.95
N LEU A 17 -7.03 -4.34 17.21
CA LEU A 17 -6.33 -5.61 17.43
C LEU A 17 -5.71 -5.70 18.84
N GLU A 18 -5.10 -4.62 19.31
CA GLU A 18 -4.55 -4.57 20.66
C GLU A 18 -5.62 -4.66 21.75
N ARG A 19 -6.78 -4.03 21.55
CA ARG A 19 -7.94 -4.16 22.46
C ARG A 19 -8.52 -5.58 22.50
N LEU A 20 -8.37 -6.33 21.40
CA LEU A 20 -8.74 -7.75 21.34
C LEU A 20 -7.68 -8.67 21.97
N GLY A 21 -6.60 -8.11 22.51
CA GLY A 21 -5.54 -8.87 23.20
C GLY A 21 -4.40 -9.34 22.31
N HIS A 22 -4.34 -8.88 21.05
CA HIS A 22 -3.25 -9.23 20.14
C HIS A 22 -2.08 -8.24 20.24
N ARG A 23 -0.86 -8.75 20.05
CA ARG A 23 0.30 -7.91 19.77
C ARG A 23 0.32 -7.57 18.29
N CYS A 24 0.21 -6.28 17.95
CA CYS A 24 0.14 -5.83 16.57
C CYS A 24 1.36 -4.96 16.23
N GLU A 25 2.00 -5.25 15.12
CA GLU A 25 3.05 -4.42 14.53
C GLU A 25 2.69 -4.13 13.06
N ILE A 26 2.91 -2.89 12.63
CA ILE A 26 2.66 -2.47 11.25
C ILE A 26 3.98 -2.56 10.47
N ILE A 27 3.95 -3.28 9.36
CA ILE A 27 5.11 -3.41 8.48
C ILE A 27 5.42 -2.04 7.84
N ASP A 28 6.57 -1.44 8.15
CA ASP A 28 7.00 -0.16 7.55
C ASP A 28 7.60 -0.41 6.15
N TYR A 29 6.76 -0.92 5.24
CA TYR A 29 7.11 -1.09 3.84
C TYR A 29 6.95 0.22 3.09
N VAL A 30 7.99 0.62 2.38
CA VAL A 30 8.08 1.89 1.65
C VAL A 30 8.51 1.65 0.23
N ARG A 31 7.59 1.80 -0.70
CA ARG A 31 7.87 1.69 -2.13
C ARG A 31 8.74 2.83 -2.61
N ASP A 32 9.74 2.50 -3.38
CA ASP A 32 10.70 3.48 -3.94
C ASP A 32 10.04 4.50 -4.89
N ASP A 33 9.01 4.08 -5.63
CA ASP A 33 8.29 4.93 -6.59
C ASP A 33 7.30 5.90 -5.93
N GLU A 34 7.00 5.73 -4.65
CA GLU A 34 6.10 6.58 -3.86
C GLU A 34 6.83 7.64 -3.03
N HIS A 35 8.16 7.75 -3.13
CA HIS A 35 8.96 8.66 -2.30
C HIS A 35 9.99 9.47 -3.09
N GLY A 36 10.28 10.65 -2.55
CA GLY A 36 11.33 11.52 -3.04
C GLY A 36 11.13 11.97 -4.49
N LEU A 37 12.22 12.08 -5.23
CA LEU A 37 12.21 12.52 -6.63
C LEU A 37 11.47 11.55 -7.56
N LYS A 38 11.46 10.25 -7.25
CA LYS A 38 10.73 9.26 -8.06
C LYS A 38 9.23 9.52 -8.00
N ALA A 39 8.68 9.78 -6.81
CA ALA A 39 7.26 10.12 -6.65
C ALA A 39 6.88 11.40 -7.40
N VAL A 40 7.71 12.44 -7.28
CA VAL A 40 7.49 13.71 -8.00
C VAL A 40 7.49 13.50 -9.51
N ARG A 41 8.45 12.72 -10.04
CA ARG A 41 8.54 12.41 -11.48
C ARG A 41 7.37 11.55 -11.96
N THR A 42 6.92 10.57 -11.18
CA THR A 42 5.77 9.74 -11.51
C THR A 42 4.49 10.57 -11.55
N THR A 43 4.33 11.50 -10.62
CA THR A 43 3.21 12.45 -10.62
C THR A 43 3.28 13.40 -11.82
N LEU A 44 4.49 13.89 -12.17
CA LEU A 44 4.71 14.78 -13.31
C LEU A 44 4.29 14.11 -14.62
N LYS A 45 4.60 12.83 -14.84
CA LYS A 45 4.19 12.08 -16.04
C LYS A 45 2.67 12.08 -16.27
N LYS A 46 1.87 12.24 -15.22
CA LYS A 46 0.39 12.32 -15.29
C LYS A 46 -0.14 13.73 -15.54
N LYS A 47 0.75 14.72 -15.76
CA LYS A 47 0.40 16.14 -15.94
C LYS A 47 0.86 16.65 -17.30
N PRO A 48 0.03 16.50 -18.36
CA PRO A 48 0.41 16.89 -19.73
C PRO A 48 0.86 18.35 -19.85
N GLU A 49 0.25 19.22 -19.04
CA GLU A 49 0.58 20.66 -19.02
C GLU A 49 2.01 20.98 -18.56
N TRP A 50 2.67 20.01 -17.92
CA TRP A 50 4.01 20.17 -17.37
C TRP A 50 5.08 19.28 -18.03
N ASN A 51 4.71 18.10 -18.56
CA ASN A 51 5.64 17.04 -18.97
C ASN A 51 6.10 17.11 -20.46
N HIS A 52 5.80 18.19 -21.17
CA HIS A 52 6.18 18.36 -22.58
C HIS A 52 7.26 19.43 -22.80
N ASN A 53 7.82 20.00 -21.72
CA ASN A 53 8.83 21.04 -21.82
C ASN A 53 9.82 20.91 -20.66
N ILE A 54 11.10 20.76 -20.99
CA ILE A 54 12.18 20.54 -20.01
C ILE A 54 12.23 21.65 -18.94
N LEU A 55 12.01 22.90 -19.31
CA LEU A 55 12.00 24.00 -18.35
C LEU A 55 10.82 23.92 -17.38
N LYS A 56 9.64 23.55 -17.88
CA LYS A 56 8.45 23.33 -17.04
C LYS A 56 8.63 22.12 -16.13
N GLU A 57 9.21 21.03 -16.62
CA GLU A 57 9.52 19.85 -15.81
C GLU A 57 10.47 20.20 -14.67
N ALA A 58 11.56 20.93 -14.97
CA ALA A 58 12.52 21.38 -13.96
C ALA A 58 11.84 22.29 -12.93
N ALA A 59 11.04 23.26 -13.36
CA ALA A 59 10.29 24.14 -12.48
C ALA A 59 9.31 23.36 -11.58
N TYR A 60 8.58 22.39 -12.14
CA TYR A 60 7.67 21.53 -11.35
C TYR A 60 8.43 20.77 -10.26
N ILE A 61 9.57 20.15 -10.61
CA ILE A 61 10.39 19.39 -9.66
C ILE A 61 10.93 20.31 -8.56
N ILE A 62 11.46 21.46 -8.91
CA ILE A 62 12.00 22.44 -7.94
C ILE A 62 10.94 22.92 -6.96
N LEU A 63 9.74 23.21 -7.44
CA LEU A 63 8.63 23.69 -6.61
C LEU A 63 8.00 22.55 -5.79
N ARG A 64 7.85 21.37 -6.35
CA ARG A 64 7.10 20.27 -5.73
C ARG A 64 7.92 19.42 -4.76
N TYR A 65 9.21 19.22 -5.06
CA TYR A 65 10.06 18.35 -4.26
C TYR A 65 10.22 18.78 -2.79
N PRO A 66 10.44 20.07 -2.46
CA PRO A 66 10.48 20.50 -1.06
C PRO A 66 9.16 20.24 -0.31
N VAL A 67 8.03 20.49 -0.97
CA VAL A 67 6.70 20.25 -0.39
C VAL A 67 6.50 18.77 -0.08
N GLU A 68 6.88 17.90 -1.02
CA GLU A 68 6.80 16.45 -0.83
C GLU A 68 7.70 15.98 0.31
N LYS A 69 8.91 16.50 0.40
CA LYS A 69 9.85 16.21 1.50
C LYS A 69 9.32 16.62 2.87
N LEU A 70 8.71 17.79 2.97
CA LEU A 70 8.08 18.24 4.22
C LEU A 70 6.88 17.35 4.60
N ALA A 71 6.05 16.97 3.63
CA ALA A 71 4.94 16.05 3.85
C ALA A 71 5.45 14.68 4.33
N GLU A 72 6.43 14.09 3.65
CA GLU A 72 7.06 12.82 4.04
C GLU A 72 7.61 12.88 5.48
N ALA A 73 8.32 13.94 5.84
CA ALA A 73 8.88 14.12 7.17
C ALA A 73 7.78 14.19 8.24
N LYS A 74 6.71 14.97 7.99
CA LYS A 74 5.56 15.09 8.86
C LYS A 74 4.87 13.74 9.07
N PHE A 75 4.54 13.03 7.99
CA PHE A 75 3.90 11.72 8.07
C PHE A 75 4.79 10.66 8.70
N SER A 76 6.10 10.68 8.44
CA SER A 76 7.06 9.80 9.09
C SER A 76 7.08 10.00 10.62
N LYS A 77 7.09 11.27 11.08
CA LYS A 77 7.00 11.60 12.50
C LYS A 77 5.70 11.09 13.13
N MET A 78 4.57 11.26 12.44
CA MET A 78 3.27 10.80 12.92
C MET A 78 3.21 9.27 12.99
N ARG A 79 3.67 8.56 11.96
CA ARG A 79 3.74 7.08 11.98
C ARG A 79 4.55 6.59 13.16
N LYS A 80 5.77 7.09 13.35
CA LYS A 80 6.64 6.71 14.47
C LYS A 80 6.04 7.00 15.85
N ARG A 81 5.16 8.02 15.93
CA ARG A 81 4.52 8.39 17.22
C ARG A 81 3.33 7.51 17.57
N TYR A 82 2.56 7.07 16.57
CA TYR A 82 1.26 6.44 16.80
C TYR A 82 1.20 4.97 16.41
N LEU A 83 2.17 4.47 15.64
CA LEU A 83 2.19 3.08 15.19
C LEU A 83 3.39 2.34 15.79
N LYS A 84 3.18 1.09 16.13
CA LYS A 84 4.25 0.13 16.40
C LYS A 84 4.74 -0.41 15.06
N LEU A 85 5.88 0.11 14.61
CA LEU A 85 6.42 -0.20 13.29
C LEU A 85 7.51 -1.25 13.40
N THR A 86 7.55 -2.18 12.47
CA THR A 86 8.73 -3.00 12.22
C THR A 86 9.92 -2.14 11.78
N GLN A 87 11.08 -2.73 11.56
CA GLN A 87 12.12 -2.09 10.76
C GLN A 87 11.57 -1.72 9.38
N ARG A 88 12.24 -0.76 8.72
CA ARG A 88 11.82 -0.33 7.39
C ARG A 88 12.30 -1.27 6.31
N PHE A 89 11.38 -1.66 5.44
CA PHE A 89 11.63 -2.47 4.25
C PHE A 89 11.42 -1.64 2.98
N ARG A 90 12.21 -1.91 1.95
CA ARG A 90 12.10 -1.30 0.62
C ARG A 90 11.91 -2.33 -0.48
N ILE A 91 12.35 -3.55 -0.23
CA ILE A 91 12.30 -4.66 -1.16
C ILE A 91 11.41 -5.75 -0.57
N HIS A 92 10.59 -6.34 -1.42
CA HIS A 92 9.66 -7.41 -1.06
C HIS A 92 10.36 -8.57 -0.32
N ASP A 93 11.49 -9.01 -0.83
CA ASP A 93 12.19 -10.20 -0.30
C ASP A 93 12.80 -9.99 1.10
N GLU A 94 13.09 -8.74 1.47
CA GLU A 94 13.55 -8.42 2.83
C GLU A 94 12.50 -8.75 3.89
N MET A 95 11.20 -8.74 3.52
CA MET A 95 10.10 -9.03 4.44
C MET A 95 9.91 -10.53 4.71
N MET A 96 10.55 -11.42 3.94
CA MET A 96 10.51 -12.86 4.18
C MET A 96 11.12 -13.27 5.53
N SER A 97 11.92 -12.41 6.15
CA SER A 97 12.49 -12.60 7.49
C SER A 97 11.54 -12.26 8.64
N LEU A 98 10.38 -11.70 8.34
CA LEU A 98 9.39 -11.37 9.36
C LEU A 98 8.76 -12.63 9.94
N ASP A 99 8.61 -12.66 11.26
CA ASP A 99 7.92 -13.73 11.98
C ASP A 99 6.72 -13.17 12.73
N ALA A 100 5.56 -13.79 12.51
CA ALA A 100 4.31 -13.50 13.19
C ALA A 100 3.40 -14.73 13.11
N ASP A 101 2.41 -14.81 14.01
CA ASP A 101 1.42 -15.88 13.98
C ASP A 101 0.46 -15.73 12.80
N ILE A 102 0.11 -14.49 12.44
CA ILE A 102 -0.79 -14.14 11.34
C ILE A 102 -0.28 -12.86 10.66
N PHE A 103 -0.32 -12.83 9.34
CA PHE A 103 -0.11 -11.61 8.57
C PHE A 103 -1.43 -11.08 8.03
N MET A 104 -1.63 -9.76 8.11
CA MET A 104 -2.88 -9.13 7.68
C MET A 104 -2.59 -7.97 6.71
N THR A 105 -3.34 -7.91 5.62
CA THR A 105 -3.39 -6.75 4.72
C THR A 105 -4.73 -6.02 4.84
N GLY A 106 -4.73 -4.77 4.52
CA GLY A 106 -5.91 -3.89 4.61
C GLY A 106 -5.67 -2.84 5.69
N SER A 107 -6.55 -2.04 6.01
CA SER A 107 -7.90 -1.67 5.58
C SER A 107 -7.82 -0.44 4.65
N ASP A 108 -7.33 -0.57 3.42
CA ASP A 108 -7.21 0.48 2.40
C ASP A 108 -7.26 -0.13 0.98
N GLN A 109 -7.04 0.69 -0.05
CA GLN A 109 -6.95 0.26 -1.45
C GLN A 109 -5.64 -0.51 -1.74
N VAL A 110 -5.40 -1.56 -0.97
CA VAL A 110 -4.15 -2.33 -1.01
C VAL A 110 -3.99 -3.17 -2.26
N TRP A 111 -5.10 -3.53 -2.92
CA TRP A 111 -5.13 -4.32 -4.16
C TRP A 111 -5.40 -3.48 -5.40
N GLY A 112 -5.45 -2.15 -5.24
CA GLY A 112 -5.57 -1.23 -6.36
C GLY A 112 -4.29 -1.14 -7.18
N PRO A 113 -4.39 -0.60 -8.41
CA PRO A 113 -3.22 -0.37 -9.24
C PRO A 113 -2.29 0.66 -8.59
N THR A 114 -1.01 0.41 -8.72
CA THR A 114 0.04 1.35 -8.31
C THR A 114 0.05 2.59 -9.19
N LEU A 115 0.86 3.57 -8.85
CA LEU A 115 1.05 4.77 -9.67
C LEU A 115 1.48 4.44 -11.12
N ASN A 116 2.17 3.33 -11.32
CA ASN A 116 2.62 2.85 -12.64
C ASN A 116 1.59 1.94 -13.33
N GLY A 117 0.40 1.73 -12.74
CA GLY A 117 -0.66 0.90 -13.30
C GLY A 117 -0.49 -0.61 -13.05
N SER A 118 0.61 -1.04 -12.44
CA SER A 118 0.83 -2.43 -12.00
C SER A 118 0.23 -2.66 -10.61
N TYR A 119 0.37 -3.85 -10.07
CA TYR A 119 0.09 -4.16 -8.66
C TYR A 119 1.41 -4.34 -7.90
N ASP A 120 1.33 -4.31 -6.57
CA ASP A 120 2.48 -4.58 -5.70
C ASP A 120 2.22 -5.87 -4.90
N SER A 121 3.03 -6.89 -5.15
CA SER A 121 2.92 -8.21 -4.53
C SER A 121 3.07 -8.17 -3.00
N ALA A 122 3.76 -7.19 -2.45
CA ALA A 122 3.89 -7.00 -1.01
C ALA A 122 2.53 -6.80 -0.32
N TYR A 123 1.61 -6.06 -0.96
CA TYR A 123 0.26 -5.88 -0.42
C TYR A 123 -0.63 -7.11 -0.55
N PHE A 124 -0.22 -8.09 -1.35
CA PHE A 124 -0.84 -9.42 -1.40
C PHE A 124 -0.18 -10.41 -0.44
N LEU A 125 0.77 -9.97 0.38
CA LEU A 125 1.49 -10.78 1.37
C LEU A 125 2.21 -11.99 0.75
N THR A 126 2.64 -11.89 -0.50
CA THR A 126 3.29 -13.01 -1.22
C THR A 126 4.69 -13.37 -0.69
N PHE A 127 5.24 -12.57 0.21
CA PHE A 127 6.46 -12.87 0.94
C PHE A 127 6.25 -13.83 2.12
N VAL A 128 4.99 -14.08 2.52
CA VAL A 128 4.66 -14.94 3.66
C VAL A 128 4.65 -16.40 3.22
N ALA A 129 5.43 -17.23 3.92
CA ALA A 129 5.43 -18.67 3.74
C ALA A 129 4.97 -19.37 5.04
N ASN A 130 4.13 -20.39 4.91
CA ASN A 130 3.72 -21.28 6.02
C ASN A 130 3.07 -20.59 7.23
N LYS A 131 2.49 -19.42 7.06
CA LYS A 131 1.71 -18.71 8.08
C LYS A 131 0.36 -18.29 7.51
N PRO A 132 -0.69 -18.21 8.33
CA PRO A 132 -1.97 -17.69 7.88
C PRO A 132 -1.85 -16.25 7.41
N ILE A 133 -2.50 -15.95 6.28
CA ILE A 133 -2.66 -14.58 5.77
C ILE A 133 -4.14 -14.24 5.68
N VAL A 134 -4.49 -13.03 6.08
CA VAL A 134 -5.88 -12.55 6.08
C VAL A 134 -5.98 -11.15 5.49
N ALA A 135 -7.15 -10.82 4.98
CA ALA A 135 -7.45 -9.46 4.53
C ALA A 135 -8.61 -8.88 5.34
N TYR A 136 -8.39 -7.69 5.88
CA TYR A 136 -9.41 -6.96 6.64
C TYR A 136 -9.82 -5.68 5.93
N ALA A 137 -11.08 -5.61 5.50
CA ALA A 137 -11.65 -4.47 4.79
C ALA A 137 -10.76 -3.95 3.64
N ALA A 138 -10.16 -4.87 2.89
CA ALA A 138 -9.33 -4.55 1.75
C ALA A 138 -10.18 -4.01 0.59
N SER A 139 -9.55 -3.29 -0.34
CA SER A 139 -10.22 -2.70 -1.50
C SER A 139 -9.34 -2.79 -2.74
N PHE A 140 -10.00 -2.99 -3.89
CA PHE A 140 -9.35 -2.91 -5.20
C PHE A 140 -9.29 -1.47 -5.73
N GLY A 141 -10.07 -0.54 -5.17
CA GLY A 141 -10.15 0.85 -5.60
C GLY A 141 -10.76 1.06 -7.00
N LYS A 142 -10.94 0.01 -7.78
CA LYS A 142 -11.61 0.00 -9.08
C LYS A 142 -12.31 -1.35 -9.32
N ALA A 143 -13.18 -1.40 -10.34
CA ALA A 143 -14.00 -2.55 -10.64
C ALA A 143 -13.50 -3.40 -11.81
N ASP A 144 -12.74 -2.82 -12.74
CA ASP A 144 -12.39 -3.46 -13.99
C ASP A 144 -10.88 -3.73 -14.07
N PHE A 145 -10.54 -4.96 -14.37
CA PHE A 145 -9.17 -5.43 -14.50
C PHE A 145 -8.98 -6.18 -15.82
N PRO A 146 -7.81 -6.02 -16.48
CA PRO A 146 -7.45 -6.87 -17.61
C PRO A 146 -7.39 -8.35 -17.19
N VAL A 147 -7.80 -9.26 -18.08
CA VAL A 147 -7.81 -10.70 -17.81
C VAL A 147 -6.49 -11.23 -17.22
N PRO A 148 -5.29 -10.87 -17.75
CA PRO A 148 -4.04 -11.33 -17.16
C PRO A 148 -3.81 -10.86 -15.72
N THR A 149 -4.40 -9.71 -15.33
CA THR A 149 -4.35 -9.21 -13.96
C THR A 149 -5.27 -10.01 -13.05
N VAL A 150 -6.47 -10.34 -13.52
CA VAL A 150 -7.44 -11.17 -12.78
C VAL A 150 -6.83 -12.51 -12.41
N GLU A 151 -6.19 -13.19 -13.36
CA GLU A 151 -5.58 -14.51 -13.12
C GLU A 151 -4.48 -14.45 -12.04
N LYS A 152 -3.64 -13.42 -12.09
CA LYS A 152 -2.61 -13.19 -11.06
C LYS A 152 -3.23 -12.88 -9.69
N TYR A 153 -4.30 -12.09 -9.66
CA TYR A 153 -5.00 -11.78 -8.41
C TYR A 153 -5.63 -13.04 -7.81
N ARG A 154 -6.30 -13.86 -8.62
CA ARG A 154 -6.84 -15.16 -8.19
C ARG A 154 -5.77 -16.00 -7.51
N GLN A 155 -4.64 -16.17 -8.16
CA GLN A 155 -3.52 -16.96 -7.64
C GLN A 155 -3.02 -16.43 -6.29
N MET A 156 -2.86 -15.12 -6.16
CA MET A 156 -2.39 -14.52 -4.91
C MET A 156 -3.45 -14.58 -3.79
N LEU A 157 -4.71 -14.36 -4.14
CA LEU A 157 -5.81 -14.33 -3.16
C LEU A 157 -6.25 -15.73 -2.70
N SER A 158 -5.99 -16.77 -3.50
CA SER A 158 -6.27 -18.16 -3.09
C SER A 158 -5.47 -18.63 -1.88
N ALA A 159 -4.37 -17.97 -1.56
CA ALA A 159 -3.55 -18.28 -0.37
C ALA A 159 -4.15 -17.72 0.94
N TYR A 160 -5.17 -16.88 0.88
CA TYR A 160 -5.75 -16.26 2.07
C TYR A 160 -6.65 -17.21 2.86
N SER A 161 -6.47 -17.25 4.18
CA SER A 161 -7.32 -17.98 5.10
C SER A 161 -8.67 -17.29 5.33
N GLY A 162 -8.76 -15.99 5.08
CA GLY A 162 -9.98 -15.20 5.20
C GLY A 162 -9.84 -13.84 4.56
N ILE A 163 -10.89 -13.42 3.86
CA ILE A 163 -10.94 -12.14 3.17
C ILE A 163 -12.21 -11.40 3.57
N THR A 164 -12.05 -10.18 4.04
CA THR A 164 -13.13 -9.21 4.12
C THR A 164 -12.78 -7.99 3.27
N VAL A 165 -13.78 -7.45 2.58
CA VAL A 165 -13.63 -6.30 1.70
C VAL A 165 -14.58 -5.17 2.08
N ARG A 166 -14.23 -3.96 1.68
CA ARG A 166 -14.92 -2.75 2.13
C ARG A 166 -16.17 -2.43 1.30
N GLU A 167 -16.19 -2.84 0.05
CA GLU A 167 -17.27 -2.51 -0.88
C GLU A 167 -17.91 -3.76 -1.53
N ASN A 168 -19.23 -3.68 -1.77
CA ASN A 168 -20.00 -4.77 -2.40
C ASN A 168 -19.46 -5.15 -3.79
N ARG A 169 -18.90 -4.20 -4.53
CA ARG A 169 -18.29 -4.50 -5.84
C ARG A 169 -17.10 -5.44 -5.72
N ALA A 170 -16.29 -5.29 -4.67
CA ALA A 170 -15.19 -6.21 -4.41
C ALA A 170 -15.67 -7.62 -4.05
N VAL A 171 -16.80 -7.74 -3.33
CA VAL A 171 -17.45 -9.03 -3.07
C VAL A 171 -17.86 -9.70 -4.39
N ALA A 172 -18.50 -8.95 -5.30
CA ALA A 172 -18.89 -9.46 -6.61
C ALA A 172 -17.67 -9.97 -7.40
N LEU A 173 -16.59 -9.19 -7.47
CA LEU A 173 -15.35 -9.60 -8.14
C LEU A 173 -14.76 -10.90 -7.55
N LEU A 174 -14.71 -11.00 -6.23
CA LEU A 174 -14.17 -12.20 -5.56
C LEU A 174 -15.03 -13.44 -5.79
N ASN A 175 -16.35 -13.28 -5.91
CA ASN A 175 -17.27 -14.38 -6.21
C ASN A 175 -17.21 -14.83 -7.69
N GLU A 176 -16.83 -13.93 -8.59
CA GLU A 176 -16.59 -14.23 -10.02
C GLU A 176 -15.25 -14.94 -10.24
N TRP A 177 -14.30 -14.73 -9.35
CA TRP A 177 -12.93 -15.26 -9.42
C TRP A 177 -12.76 -16.56 -8.68
#